data_e844ffb4f5c55e746bf141a368be6bc3
#
_entry.id   e844ffb4f5c55e746bf141a368be6bc3
#
_cell.length_a   1.000
_cell.length_b   1.000
_cell.length_c   1.000
_cell.angle_alpha   90.00
_cell.angle_beta   90.00
_cell.angle_gamma   90.00
#
_symmetry.space_group_name_H-M   'P 1'
#
loop_
_entity.id
_entity.type
_entity.pdbx_description
1 polymer ?
#
loop_
_entity_poly.entity_id
_entity_poly.type
_entity_poly.pdbx_seq_one_letter_code
_entity_poly.pdbx_strand_id
1 'polypeptide(L)'
;MADHLELATLHRIGSTDPLKRERYTFDFMVNGVSLFEATQASMSDMCGCFSDPRFEHELAHRFNFRIASMLTSDVPVCTGHRVALFVCPECSDLACGAITVRVSRNELSVQWSDFAYENGYEAESKLDSVGPFEFEWGAYLTEIRRASAE
;
A
#
# COMPACT_ATOMS: atom_id res chain seq x y z
N MET A 1 -4.22 -12.18 -18.90
CA MET A 1 -5.28 -12.04 -17.87
C MET A 1 -4.83 -11.07 -16.81
N ALA A 2 -5.77 -10.30 -16.29
CA ALA A 2 -5.45 -9.34 -15.23
C ALA A 2 -5.18 -10.04 -13.91
N ASP A 3 -4.29 -9.45 -13.12
CA ASP A 3 -4.07 -9.87 -11.75
C ASP A 3 -5.24 -9.46 -10.87
N HIS A 4 -5.41 -10.13 -9.75
CA HIS A 4 -6.51 -9.87 -8.83
C HIS A 4 -5.99 -9.25 -7.55
N LEU A 5 -6.53 -8.07 -7.18
CA LEU A 5 -6.19 -7.37 -5.95
C LEU A 5 -7.30 -7.53 -4.91
N GLU A 6 -6.90 -7.89 -3.70
CA GLU A 6 -7.80 -7.92 -2.54
C GLU A 6 -7.06 -7.32 -1.35
N LEU A 7 -7.72 -6.45 -0.62
CA LEU A 7 -7.14 -5.88 0.60
C LEU A 7 -7.68 -6.63 1.82
N ALA A 8 -6.78 -7.15 2.63
CA ALA A 8 -7.11 -7.94 3.81
C ALA A 8 -6.58 -7.24 5.07
N THR A 9 -7.32 -7.31 6.16
CA THR A 9 -6.94 -6.65 7.41
C THR A 9 -5.59 -7.17 7.91
N LEU A 10 -4.74 -6.25 8.28
CA LEU A 10 -3.41 -6.50 8.81
C LEU A 10 -3.35 -5.89 10.21
N HIS A 11 -3.17 -6.75 11.22
CA HIS A 11 -3.15 -6.32 12.61
C HIS A 11 -1.72 -6.28 13.16
N ARG A 12 -1.31 -5.09 13.59
CA ARG A 12 -0.06 -4.92 14.32
C ARG A 12 -0.36 -4.85 15.80
N ILE A 13 0.16 -5.77 16.57
CA ILE A 13 -0.06 -5.83 18.01
C ILE A 13 0.73 -4.70 18.67
N GLY A 14 0.07 -3.99 19.58
CA GLY A 14 0.70 -2.96 20.39
C GLY A 14 1.42 -3.53 21.59
N SER A 15 2.27 -2.72 22.19
CA SER A 15 2.96 -3.09 23.44
C SER A 15 3.27 -1.83 24.26
N THR A 16 3.62 -2.03 25.53
CA THR A 16 3.96 -0.92 26.43
C THR A 16 5.47 -0.80 26.65
N ASP A 17 6.23 -1.89 26.45
CA ASP A 17 7.68 -1.91 26.66
C ASP A 17 8.35 -2.87 25.66
N PRO A 18 8.89 -2.39 24.53
CA PRO A 18 8.86 -1.00 24.07
C PRO A 18 7.46 -0.52 23.71
N LEU A 19 7.27 0.77 23.74
CA LEU A 19 5.97 1.34 23.37
C LEU A 19 5.75 1.22 21.86
N LYS A 20 4.69 0.52 21.49
CA LYS A 20 4.26 0.34 20.10
C LYS A 20 2.76 0.54 20.02
N ARG A 21 2.33 1.32 19.03
CA ARG A 21 0.90 1.52 18.79
C ARG A 21 0.30 0.30 18.12
N GLU A 22 -0.86 -0.11 18.61
CA GLU A 22 -1.65 -1.09 17.89
C GLU A 22 -2.21 -0.45 16.64
N ARG A 23 -2.11 -1.16 15.50
CA ARG A 23 -2.62 -0.67 14.23
C ARG A 23 -3.43 -1.75 13.53
N TYR A 24 -4.50 -1.34 12.90
CA TYR A 24 -5.31 -2.18 12.01
C TYR A 24 -5.28 -1.52 10.63
N THR A 25 -4.55 -2.10 9.71
CA THR A 25 -4.39 -1.58 8.36
C THR A 25 -4.72 -2.69 7.37
N PHE A 26 -4.43 -2.47 6.09
CA PHE A 26 -4.68 -3.48 5.07
C PHE A 26 -3.37 -3.94 4.43
N ASP A 27 -3.27 -5.25 4.25
CA ASP A 27 -2.30 -5.87 3.37
C ASP A 27 -2.88 -5.88 1.96
N PHE A 28 -2.01 -5.89 0.98
CA PHE A 28 -2.39 -5.99 -0.43
C PHE A 28 -2.13 -7.42 -0.88
N MET A 29 -3.21 -8.16 -1.12
CA MET A 29 -3.13 -9.54 -1.60
C MET A 29 -3.26 -9.51 -3.12
N VAL A 30 -2.24 -9.98 -3.81
CA VAL A 30 -2.26 -10.06 -5.27
C VAL A 30 -2.25 -11.53 -5.67
N ASN A 31 -3.31 -11.97 -6.32
CA ASN A 31 -3.47 -13.38 -6.71
C ASN A 31 -3.34 -14.33 -5.52
N GLY A 32 -3.82 -13.89 -4.34
CA GLY A 32 -3.76 -14.66 -3.12
C GLY A 32 -2.42 -14.62 -2.40
N VAL A 33 -1.47 -13.81 -2.88
CA VAL A 33 -0.14 -13.69 -2.26
C VAL A 33 -0.04 -12.36 -1.51
N SER A 34 0.38 -12.43 -0.24
CA SER A 34 0.57 -11.25 0.60
C SER A 34 1.76 -10.43 0.12
N LEU A 35 1.54 -9.16 -0.23
CA LEU A 35 2.64 -8.26 -0.54
C LEU A 35 3.40 -7.85 0.73
N PHE A 36 2.75 -7.86 1.89
CA PHE A 36 3.41 -7.61 3.17
C PHE A 36 4.55 -8.59 3.40
N GLU A 37 4.32 -9.87 3.04
CA GLU A 37 5.34 -10.91 3.14
C GLU A 37 6.31 -10.87 1.95
N ALA A 38 5.78 -10.74 0.73
CA ALA A 38 6.60 -10.81 -0.49
C ALA A 38 7.62 -9.67 -0.57
N THR A 39 7.28 -8.50 -0.06
CA THR A 39 8.18 -7.34 -0.05
C THR A 39 9.06 -7.29 1.19
N GLN A 40 8.88 -8.25 2.11
CA GLN A 40 9.56 -8.31 3.41
C GLN A 40 9.22 -7.13 4.33
N ALA A 41 8.10 -6.44 4.08
CA ALA A 41 7.61 -5.40 4.99
C ALA A 41 7.35 -5.98 6.39
N SER A 42 6.97 -7.26 6.46
CA SER A 42 6.77 -7.98 7.72
C SER A 42 8.03 -8.06 8.58
N MET A 43 9.19 -8.02 7.95
CA MET A 43 10.49 -8.11 8.64
C MET A 43 10.94 -6.75 9.19
N SER A 44 10.28 -5.67 8.80
CA SER A 44 10.66 -4.30 9.14
C SER A 44 9.62 -3.60 10.03
N ASP A 45 8.72 -4.34 10.61
CA ASP A 45 7.65 -3.81 11.49
C ASP A 45 6.89 -2.66 10.84
N MET A 46 6.45 -2.87 9.61
CA MET A 46 5.65 -1.89 8.87
C MET A 46 4.16 -2.19 8.98
N CYS A 47 3.33 -1.24 8.55
CA CYS A 47 1.90 -1.45 8.38
C CYS A 47 1.47 -0.98 7.00
N GLY A 48 0.25 -1.34 6.60
CA GLY A 48 -0.30 -0.89 5.32
C GLY A 48 -0.60 0.61 5.31
N CYS A 49 -0.62 1.18 4.13
CA CYS A 49 -0.90 2.62 3.96
C CYS A 49 -2.37 2.96 4.20
N PHE A 50 -3.28 1.99 4.07
CA PHE A 50 -4.68 2.16 4.42
C PHE A 50 -4.94 1.67 5.83
N SER A 51 -5.60 2.51 6.64
CA SER A 51 -6.11 2.07 7.93
C SER A 51 -7.47 1.40 7.74
N ASP A 52 -7.75 0.35 8.52
CA ASP A 52 -9.04 -0.31 8.48
C ASP A 52 -10.04 0.55 9.28
N PRO A 53 -11.02 1.17 8.63
CA PRO A 53 -11.92 2.13 9.28
C PRO A 53 -12.84 1.50 10.31
N ARG A 54 -12.93 0.16 10.38
CA ARG A 54 -13.71 -0.52 11.41
C ARG A 54 -13.05 -0.46 12.78
N PHE A 55 -11.74 -0.23 12.83
CA PHE A 55 -10.94 -0.30 14.05
C PHE A 55 -10.16 0.98 14.34
N GLU A 56 -9.88 1.79 13.36
CA GLU A 56 -9.12 3.02 13.50
C GLU A 56 -9.99 4.24 13.23
N HIS A 57 -9.65 5.37 13.90
CA HIS A 57 -10.55 6.51 14.04
C HIS A 57 -10.44 7.56 12.95
N GLU A 58 -11.08 8.65 13.23
CA GLU A 58 -11.35 9.83 12.42
C GLU A 58 -10.30 10.23 11.39
N LEU A 59 -9.02 10.23 11.77
CA LEU A 59 -7.95 10.61 10.86
C LEU A 59 -7.73 9.59 9.75
N ALA A 60 -8.15 8.34 10.00
CA ALA A 60 -8.00 7.28 9.02
C ALA A 60 -8.72 7.62 7.71
N HIS A 61 -9.91 8.22 7.78
CA HIS A 61 -10.66 8.58 6.58
C HIS A 61 -9.91 9.56 5.70
N ARG A 62 -9.25 10.56 6.29
CA ARG A 62 -8.49 11.54 5.53
C ARG A 62 -7.30 10.94 4.83
N PHE A 63 -6.55 10.11 5.56
CA PHE A 63 -5.38 9.45 4.99
C PHE A 63 -5.80 8.48 3.91
N ASN A 64 -6.83 7.68 4.18
CA ASN A 64 -7.32 6.72 3.21
C ASN A 64 -7.78 7.41 1.92
N PHE A 65 -8.50 8.51 2.05
CA PHE A 65 -8.95 9.27 0.89
C PHE A 65 -7.77 9.76 0.04
N ARG A 66 -6.74 10.27 0.70
CA ARG A 66 -5.55 10.75 0.00
C ARG A 66 -4.83 9.62 -0.73
N ILE A 67 -4.62 8.49 -0.05
CA ILE A 67 -3.95 7.34 -0.65
C ILE A 67 -4.80 6.77 -1.79
N ALA A 68 -6.12 6.67 -1.58
CA ALA A 68 -7.03 6.20 -2.62
C ALA A 68 -6.92 7.09 -3.87
N SER A 69 -6.86 8.41 -3.69
CA SER A 69 -6.68 9.35 -4.80
C SER A 69 -5.39 9.10 -5.56
N MET A 70 -4.30 8.81 -4.84
CA MET A 70 -3.01 8.49 -5.47
C MET A 70 -3.05 7.16 -6.23
N LEU A 71 -3.77 6.19 -5.70
CA LEU A 71 -3.85 4.86 -6.31
C LEU A 71 -4.87 4.80 -7.46
N THR A 72 -5.81 5.73 -7.52
CA THR A 72 -6.90 5.71 -8.48
C THR A 72 -6.98 6.97 -9.34
N SER A 73 -5.83 7.60 -9.63
CA SER A 73 -5.81 8.79 -10.46
C SER A 73 -6.55 8.56 -11.78
N ASP A 74 -7.47 9.45 -12.11
CA ASP A 74 -8.26 9.36 -13.34
C ASP A 74 -7.45 9.73 -14.59
N VAL A 75 -6.34 10.42 -14.41
CA VAL A 75 -5.54 10.90 -15.53
C VAL A 75 -4.53 9.82 -15.90
N PRO A 76 -4.62 9.22 -17.10
CA PRO A 76 -3.61 8.28 -17.56
C PRO A 76 -2.26 8.98 -17.65
N VAL A 77 -1.23 8.37 -17.11
CA VAL A 77 0.10 8.94 -17.09
C VAL A 77 1.09 7.97 -17.74
N CYS A 78 1.97 8.51 -18.55
CA CYS A 78 2.96 7.69 -19.25
C CYS A 78 4.06 7.19 -18.33
N THR A 79 4.45 8.00 -17.36
CA THR A 79 5.56 7.71 -16.48
C THR A 79 5.13 7.11 -15.14
N GLY A 80 3.87 7.29 -14.77
CA GLY A 80 3.37 6.86 -13.45
C GLY A 80 3.92 7.71 -12.32
N HIS A 81 3.51 7.37 -11.12
CA HIS A 81 3.99 7.98 -9.88
C HIS A 81 4.17 6.89 -8.83
N ARG A 82 4.89 7.20 -7.75
CA ARG A 82 5.17 6.21 -6.72
C ARG A 82 4.27 6.44 -5.51
N VAL A 83 3.80 5.33 -4.93
CA VAL A 83 2.94 5.33 -3.74
C VAL A 83 3.57 4.41 -2.71
N ALA A 84 3.61 4.84 -1.45
CA ALA A 84 4.06 3.99 -0.35
C ALA A 84 2.91 3.06 0.06
N LEU A 85 3.09 1.76 -0.14
CA LEU A 85 2.09 0.75 0.21
C LEU A 85 2.22 0.32 1.68
N PHE A 86 3.44 0.25 2.19
CA PHE A 86 3.73 -0.10 3.58
C PHE A 86 4.63 0.98 4.17
N VAL A 87 4.33 1.38 5.39
CA VAL A 87 4.94 2.55 6.04
C VAL A 87 5.22 2.26 7.50
N CYS A 88 5.94 3.16 8.16
CA CYS A 88 6.17 3.09 9.59
C CYS A 88 4.84 3.21 10.36
N PRO A 89 4.53 2.27 11.26
CA PRO A 89 3.26 2.29 12.00
C PRO A 89 3.12 3.49 12.94
N GLU A 90 4.23 4.10 13.34
CA GLU A 90 4.22 5.18 14.32
C GLU A 90 4.05 6.55 13.68
N CYS A 91 4.67 6.80 12.52
CA CYS A 91 4.70 8.14 11.95
C CYS A 91 4.29 8.21 10.48
N SER A 92 4.29 7.08 9.77
CA SER A 92 4.01 7.00 8.33
C SER A 92 4.99 7.82 7.48
N ASP A 93 6.15 8.12 8.01
CA ASP A 93 7.16 8.95 7.35
C ASP A 93 8.11 8.07 6.52
N LEU A 94 8.39 8.51 5.29
CA LEU A 94 9.33 7.82 4.41
C LEU A 94 10.71 7.65 5.07
N ALA A 95 11.12 8.61 5.90
CA ALA A 95 12.41 8.55 6.59
C ALA A 95 12.57 7.31 7.47
N CYS A 96 11.47 6.76 7.96
CA CYS A 96 11.47 5.53 8.76
C CYS A 96 11.49 4.26 7.90
N GLY A 97 11.46 4.41 6.58
CA GLY A 97 11.42 3.31 5.65
C GLY A 97 10.01 3.04 5.13
N ALA A 98 9.91 2.76 3.84
CA ALA A 98 8.63 2.44 3.19
C ALA A 98 8.87 1.50 2.03
N ILE A 99 7.85 0.69 1.73
CA ILE A 99 7.81 -0.09 0.50
C ILE A 99 6.98 0.72 -0.49
N THR A 100 7.57 1.08 -1.60
CA THR A 100 6.92 1.92 -2.61
C THR A 100 6.75 1.16 -3.91
N VAL A 101 5.81 1.62 -4.72
CA VAL A 101 5.51 1.04 -6.02
C VAL A 101 5.20 2.16 -7.00
N ARG A 102 5.58 1.98 -8.25
CA ARG A 102 5.20 2.89 -9.32
C ARG A 102 3.82 2.50 -9.83
N VAL A 103 2.90 3.46 -9.82
CA VAL A 103 1.52 3.26 -10.27
C VAL A 103 1.36 3.98 -11.59
N SER A 104 0.94 3.25 -12.62
CA SER A 104 0.63 3.81 -13.95
C SER A 104 -0.73 3.36 -14.37
N ARG A 105 -1.41 4.17 -15.15
CA ARG A 105 -2.75 3.86 -15.58
C ARG A 105 -2.94 4.09 -17.08
N ASN A 106 -3.69 3.19 -17.72
CA ASN A 106 -4.26 3.45 -19.03
C ASN A 106 -5.78 3.39 -18.94
N GLU A 107 -6.50 3.43 -20.05
CA GLU A 107 -7.97 3.48 -20.02
C GLU A 107 -8.65 2.28 -19.38
N LEU A 108 -8.06 1.10 -19.49
CA LEU A 108 -8.69 -0.16 -19.08
C LEU A 108 -8.03 -0.82 -17.90
N SER A 109 -6.81 -0.42 -17.55
CA SER A 109 -6.04 -1.10 -16.52
C SER A 109 -5.16 -0.15 -15.72
N VAL A 110 -4.72 -0.65 -14.58
CA VAL A 110 -3.72 0.02 -13.75
C VAL A 110 -2.56 -0.94 -13.54
N GLN A 111 -1.34 -0.43 -13.59
CA GLN A 111 -0.14 -1.24 -13.43
C GLN A 111 0.62 -0.83 -12.18
N TRP A 112 1.05 -1.82 -11.42
CA TRP A 112 1.96 -1.66 -10.29
C TRP A 112 3.29 -2.30 -10.67
N SER A 113 4.33 -1.48 -10.70
CA SER A 113 5.66 -1.93 -11.13
C SER A 113 6.74 -1.25 -10.30
N ASP A 114 7.96 -1.75 -10.45
CA ASP A 114 9.15 -1.12 -9.88
C ASP A 114 9.01 -0.95 -8.36
N PHE A 115 8.72 -2.05 -7.68
CA PHE A 115 8.67 -2.07 -6.21
C PHE A 115 10.05 -1.78 -5.64
N ALA A 116 10.10 -1.02 -4.54
CA ALA A 116 11.37 -0.65 -3.92
C ALA A 116 11.19 -0.40 -2.42
N TYR A 117 12.28 -0.57 -1.69
CA TYR A 117 12.39 -0.06 -0.33
C TYR A 117 13.06 1.31 -0.39
N GLU A 118 12.49 2.30 0.28
CA GLU A 118 13.02 3.65 0.32
C GLU A 118 12.99 4.19 1.75
N ASN A 119 14.01 4.97 2.13
CA ASN A 119 14.03 5.61 3.45
C ASN A 119 14.40 7.10 3.39
N GLY A 120 14.60 7.65 2.21
CA GLY A 120 14.89 9.06 2.04
C GLY A 120 16.35 9.45 2.27
N TYR A 121 17.18 8.53 2.77
CA TYR A 121 18.60 8.80 3.09
C TYR A 121 19.55 8.06 2.16
N GLU A 122 19.17 6.88 1.73
CA GLU A 122 19.98 6.02 0.89
C GLU A 122 19.34 5.86 -0.48
N ALA A 123 20.10 5.35 -1.43
CA ALA A 123 19.54 4.98 -2.72
C ALA A 123 18.47 3.91 -2.51
N GLU A 124 17.41 3.98 -3.28
CA GLU A 124 16.32 3.00 -3.19
C GLU A 124 16.81 1.60 -3.51
N SER A 125 16.29 0.61 -2.79
CA SER A 125 16.61 -0.79 -3.03
C SER A 125 15.48 -1.42 -3.83
N LYS A 126 15.77 -1.84 -5.06
CA LYS A 126 14.78 -2.43 -5.95
C LYS A 126 14.39 -3.83 -5.50
N LEU A 127 13.11 -4.14 -5.60
CA LEU A 127 12.55 -5.45 -5.26
C LEU A 127 12.15 -6.15 -6.55
N ASP A 128 13.15 -6.57 -7.32
CA ASP A 128 12.96 -7.08 -8.68
C ASP A 128 12.16 -8.37 -8.76
N SER A 129 12.05 -9.10 -7.64
CA SER A 129 11.27 -10.34 -7.59
C SER A 129 9.78 -10.12 -7.38
N VAL A 130 9.36 -8.88 -7.12
CA VAL A 130 7.95 -8.55 -6.85
C VAL A 130 7.37 -7.81 -8.05
N GLY A 131 6.27 -8.35 -8.59
CA GLY A 131 5.61 -7.75 -9.75
C GLY A 131 6.39 -7.93 -11.05
N PRO A 132 6.04 -7.19 -12.09
CA PRO A 132 4.95 -6.21 -12.13
C PRO A 132 3.55 -6.87 -12.11
N PHE A 133 2.55 -6.07 -11.78
CA PHE A 133 1.16 -6.51 -11.78
C PHE A 133 0.31 -5.57 -12.65
N GLU A 134 -0.74 -6.13 -13.25
CA GLU A 134 -1.70 -5.34 -14.00
C GLU A 134 -3.11 -5.73 -13.55
N PHE A 135 -3.90 -4.74 -13.14
CA PHE A 135 -5.24 -4.93 -12.62
C PHE A 135 -6.26 -4.33 -13.59
N GLU A 136 -7.41 -5.01 -13.75
CA GLU A 136 -8.53 -4.43 -14.48
C GLU A 136 -9.06 -3.24 -13.69
N TRP A 137 -9.32 -2.12 -14.38
CA TRP A 137 -9.61 -0.84 -13.71
C TRP A 137 -10.85 -0.91 -12.82
N GLY A 138 -11.96 -1.46 -13.32
CA GLY A 138 -13.22 -1.48 -12.56
C GLY A 138 -13.13 -2.29 -11.27
N ALA A 139 -12.55 -3.48 -11.35
CA ALA A 139 -12.37 -4.34 -10.19
C ALA A 139 -11.41 -3.72 -9.18
N TYR A 140 -10.32 -3.14 -9.67
CA TYR A 140 -9.33 -2.45 -8.84
C TYR A 140 -9.96 -1.27 -8.10
N LEU A 141 -10.70 -0.43 -8.83
CA LEU A 141 -11.35 0.75 -8.26
C LEU A 141 -12.35 0.35 -7.17
N THR A 142 -13.13 -0.70 -7.42
CA THR A 142 -14.09 -1.21 -6.44
C THR A 142 -13.40 -1.62 -5.15
N GLU A 143 -12.29 -2.34 -5.26
CA GLU A 143 -11.56 -2.81 -4.07
C GLU A 143 -10.91 -1.66 -3.30
N ILE A 144 -10.32 -0.70 -4.00
CA ILE A 144 -9.71 0.47 -3.35
C ILE A 144 -10.79 1.29 -2.62
N ARG A 145 -11.94 1.49 -3.25
CA ARG A 145 -13.05 2.22 -2.62
C ARG A 145 -13.58 1.51 -1.39
N ARG A 146 -13.68 0.19 -1.45
CA ARG A 146 -14.11 -0.60 -0.29
C ARG A 146 -13.15 -0.39 0.89
N ALA A 147 -11.86 -0.43 0.63
CA ALA A 147 -10.85 -0.25 1.68
C ALA A 147 -10.81 1.16 2.23
N SER A 148 -11.07 2.17 1.40
CA SER A 148 -11.06 3.56 1.83
C SER A 148 -12.37 4.00 2.50
N ALA A 149 -13.35 3.11 2.56
CA ALA A 149 -14.67 3.34 3.18
C ALA A 149 -15.46 4.47 2.51
N GLU A 150 -15.35 4.57 1.20
CA GLU A 150 -16.18 5.50 0.42
C GLU A 150 -17.60 4.97 0.26
#